data_ab5a144f6c8530789ced88d2425cf087
#
_entry.id   ab5a144f6c8530789ced88d2425cf087
#
_cell.length_a   1.000
_cell.length_b   1.000
_cell.length_c   1.000
_cell.angle_alpha   90.00
_cell.angle_beta   90.00
_cell.angle_gamma   90.00
#
_symmetry.space_group_name_H-M   'P 1'
#
loop_
_entity.id
_entity.type
_entity.pdbx_description
1 polymer ?
#
loop_
_entity_poly.entity_id
_entity_poly.type
_entity_poly.pdbx_seq_one_letter_code
_entity_poly.pdbx_strand_id
1 'polypeptide(L)'
;KKLILSLKLIADFGLVGLPNAGKTSLLNELTRAQAKIANYPFTTLSPNLGVYEGKILADIPGLIEGASEGRGLGISFLKHIEKVEVILHCISSESLDVVRDYETIRREMQKFNSELTKKPEIILLTKSDLVDDEYITKAVNKLRTKAKRVLAVSIHDWKSLEEIKKLLTVRTSG
;
A
#
# COMPACT_ATOMS: atom_id res chain seq x y z
N LYS A 1 12.74 20.55 -31.72
CA LYS A 1 13.25 19.59 -30.71
C LYS A 1 12.10 19.25 -29.76
N LYS A 2 11.56 18.03 -29.84
CA LYS A 2 10.62 17.53 -28.86
C LYS A 2 11.38 17.17 -27.59
N LEU A 3 11.16 17.91 -26.49
CA LEU A 3 11.62 17.52 -25.18
C LEU A 3 10.66 16.44 -24.65
N ILE A 4 11.10 15.20 -24.54
CA ILE A 4 10.35 14.15 -23.85
C ILE A 4 10.73 14.23 -22.37
N LEU A 5 9.91 14.92 -21.58
CA LEU A 5 9.99 14.87 -20.12
C LEU A 5 9.44 13.52 -19.66
N SER A 6 10.32 12.59 -19.37
CA SER A 6 9.97 11.36 -18.67
C SER A 6 9.83 11.69 -17.18
N LEU A 7 8.62 12.00 -16.75
CA LEU A 7 8.28 12.10 -15.32
C LEU A 7 8.34 10.68 -14.71
N LYS A 8 9.44 10.40 -14.03
CA LYS A 8 9.59 9.18 -13.23
C LYS A 8 8.88 9.43 -11.91
N LEU A 9 7.66 8.92 -11.77
CA LEU A 9 7.01 8.88 -10.46
C LEU A 9 7.78 7.89 -9.58
N ILE A 10 8.53 8.41 -8.65
CA ILE A 10 9.18 7.62 -7.60
C ILE A 10 8.33 7.84 -6.36
N ALA A 11 7.52 6.85 -5.97
CA ALA A 11 6.90 6.85 -4.66
C ALA A 11 7.84 6.12 -3.70
N ASP A 12 8.03 6.68 -2.51
CA ASP A 12 8.80 6.03 -1.45
C ASP A 12 8.03 4.80 -0.92
N PHE A 13 6.71 4.94 -0.79
CA PHE A 13 5.82 3.90 -0.26
C PHE A 13 4.66 3.61 -1.21
N GLY A 14 4.38 2.34 -1.45
CA GLY A 14 3.22 1.89 -2.21
C GLY A 14 2.23 1.14 -1.32
N LEU A 15 0.98 1.63 -1.24
CA LEU A 15 -0.09 0.95 -0.52
C LEU A 15 -0.73 -0.08 -1.45
N VAL A 16 -0.75 -1.32 -1.02
CA VAL A 16 -1.38 -2.45 -1.72
C VAL A 16 -2.38 -3.14 -0.79
N GLY A 17 -3.34 -3.84 -1.32
CA GLY A 17 -4.33 -4.58 -0.53
C GLY A 17 -5.62 -4.78 -1.31
N LEU A 18 -6.49 -5.67 -0.82
CA LEU A 18 -7.80 -5.93 -1.40
C LEU A 18 -8.68 -4.67 -1.48
N PRO A 19 -9.72 -4.65 -2.34
CA PRO A 19 -10.74 -3.62 -2.28
C PRO A 19 -11.26 -3.47 -0.84
N ASN A 20 -11.54 -2.25 -0.42
CA ASN A 20 -12.01 -1.93 0.93
C ASN A 20 -11.04 -2.26 2.09
N ALA A 21 -9.79 -2.58 1.82
CA ALA A 21 -8.75 -2.74 2.84
C ALA A 21 -8.34 -1.43 3.54
N GLY A 22 -9.01 -0.32 3.27
CA GLY A 22 -8.76 0.97 3.93
C GLY A 22 -7.55 1.76 3.42
N LYS A 23 -6.97 1.40 2.27
CA LYS A 23 -5.79 2.05 1.67
C LYS A 23 -5.97 3.57 1.50
N THR A 24 -7.02 3.97 0.78
CA THR A 24 -7.28 5.38 0.49
C THR A 24 -7.58 6.18 1.75
N SER A 25 -8.36 5.62 2.68
CA SER A 25 -8.66 6.27 3.97
C SER A 25 -7.39 6.46 4.80
N LEU A 26 -6.53 5.45 4.83
CA LEU A 26 -5.25 5.53 5.54
C LEU A 26 -4.31 6.54 4.89
N LEU A 27 -4.20 6.54 3.56
CA LEU A 27 -3.40 7.51 2.82
C LEU A 27 -3.84 8.95 3.15
N ASN A 28 -5.14 9.22 3.09
CA ASN A 28 -5.70 10.54 3.37
C ASN A 28 -5.41 10.97 4.82
N GLU A 29 -5.54 10.07 5.78
CA GLU A 29 -5.29 10.39 7.19
C GLU A 29 -3.80 10.62 7.47
N LEU A 30 -2.90 9.83 6.87
CA LEU A 30 -1.46 10.00 7.04
C LEU A 30 -0.95 11.31 6.40
N THR A 31 -1.53 11.71 5.27
CA THR A 31 -1.00 12.83 4.49
C THR A 31 -1.78 14.13 4.68
N ARG A 32 -2.93 14.10 5.37
CA ARG A 32 -3.84 15.22 5.66
C ARG A 32 -3.75 16.37 4.66
N ALA A 33 -4.81 16.72 3.97
CA ALA A 33 -4.90 17.86 3.04
C ALA A 33 -3.83 17.94 1.91
N GLN A 34 -2.86 17.05 1.85
CA GLN A 34 -1.84 16.98 0.80
C GLN A 34 -2.03 15.78 -0.13
N ALA A 35 -3.09 14.99 0.08
CA ALA A 35 -3.45 13.93 -0.87
C ALA A 35 -3.98 14.58 -2.16
N LYS A 36 -3.39 14.21 -3.29
CA LYS A 36 -3.79 14.68 -4.62
C LYS A 36 -4.08 13.48 -5.50
N ILE A 37 -5.18 13.58 -6.25
CA ILE A 37 -5.43 12.65 -7.35
C ILE A 37 -4.48 13.06 -8.48
N ALA A 38 -3.61 12.16 -8.89
CA ALA A 38 -2.71 12.41 -10.01
C ALA A 38 -3.33 11.85 -11.29
N ASN A 39 -3.66 12.76 -12.21
CA ASN A 39 -4.13 12.38 -13.54
C ASN A 39 -2.91 12.14 -14.44
N TYR A 40 -2.62 10.90 -14.72
CA TYR A 40 -1.59 10.53 -15.69
C TYR A 40 -2.25 10.20 -17.03
N PRO A 41 -1.79 10.81 -18.14
CA PRO A 41 -2.41 10.63 -19.45
C PRO A 41 -2.32 9.19 -20.00
N PHE A 42 -1.56 8.34 -19.35
CA PHE A 42 -1.34 6.95 -19.73
C PHE A 42 -2.02 5.94 -18.79
N THR A 43 -2.91 6.40 -17.89
CA THR A 43 -3.64 5.53 -16.96
C THR A 43 -5.14 5.70 -17.13
N THR A 44 -5.88 4.59 -17.10
CA THR A 44 -7.34 4.60 -17.04
C THR A 44 -7.85 4.81 -15.61
N LEU A 45 -7.00 4.53 -14.60
CA LEU A 45 -7.26 4.76 -13.18
C LEU A 45 -6.25 5.75 -12.66
N SER A 46 -6.72 6.77 -11.96
CA SER A 46 -5.86 7.80 -11.34
C SER A 46 -5.43 7.34 -9.95
N PRO A 47 -4.12 7.13 -9.71
CA PRO A 47 -3.64 6.80 -8.38
C PRO A 47 -3.82 8.00 -7.43
N ASN A 48 -4.15 7.71 -6.19
CA ASN A 48 -4.09 8.70 -5.14
C ASN A 48 -2.65 8.81 -4.63
N LEU A 49 -2.13 10.02 -4.64
CA LEU A 49 -0.80 10.32 -4.09
C LEU A 49 -0.95 11.19 -2.86
N GLY A 50 -0.14 10.93 -1.86
CA GLY A 50 -0.01 11.79 -0.70
C GLY A 50 1.45 12.05 -0.39
N VAL A 51 1.72 13.17 0.28
CA VAL A 51 3.05 13.54 0.74
C VAL A 51 3.05 13.69 2.24
N TYR A 52 3.98 13.02 2.90
CA TYR A 52 4.24 13.16 4.33
C TYR A 52 5.72 13.40 4.55
N GLU A 53 6.08 14.57 5.10
CA GLU A 53 7.48 14.98 5.36
C GLU A 53 8.43 14.74 4.16
N GLY A 54 7.98 15.12 2.96
CA GLY A 54 8.75 14.95 1.73
C GLY A 54 8.78 13.53 1.17
N LYS A 55 8.13 12.56 1.84
CA LYS A 55 7.94 11.19 1.35
C LYS A 55 6.65 11.06 0.57
N ILE A 56 6.72 10.42 -0.59
CA ILE A 56 5.57 10.20 -1.47
C ILE A 56 4.99 8.83 -1.20
N LEU A 57 3.69 8.81 -0.86
CA LEU A 57 2.90 7.61 -0.71
C LEU A 57 1.94 7.50 -1.90
N ALA A 58 1.87 6.32 -2.50
CA ALA A 58 0.96 6.04 -3.61
C ALA A 58 -0.03 4.94 -3.21
N ASP A 59 -1.32 5.22 -3.29
CA ASP A 59 -2.36 4.18 -3.29
C ASP A 59 -2.37 3.52 -4.67
N ILE A 60 -2.16 2.22 -4.69
CA ILE A 60 -2.08 1.43 -5.92
C ILE A 60 -3.42 0.73 -6.13
N PRO A 61 -4.39 1.40 -6.81
CA PRO A 61 -5.67 0.77 -7.08
C PRO A 61 -5.51 -0.33 -8.13
N GLY A 62 -6.29 -1.40 -8.01
CA GLY A 62 -6.48 -2.35 -9.10
C GLY A 62 -5.36 -3.36 -9.35
N LEU A 63 -4.45 -3.61 -8.39
CA LEU A 63 -3.57 -4.78 -8.47
C LEU A 63 -4.36 -6.09 -8.55
N ILE A 64 -5.63 -6.10 -8.11
CA ILE A 64 -6.42 -7.32 -7.89
C ILE A 64 -7.53 -7.53 -8.92
N GLU A 65 -8.04 -6.49 -9.55
CA GLU A 65 -9.15 -6.62 -10.50
C GLU A 65 -8.66 -6.75 -11.95
N GLY A 66 -7.97 -7.86 -12.26
CA GLY A 66 -7.57 -8.16 -13.64
C GLY A 66 -6.39 -7.35 -14.15
N ALA A 67 -5.51 -6.85 -13.28
CA ALA A 67 -4.29 -6.16 -13.69
C ALA A 67 -3.40 -7.05 -14.57
N SER A 68 -3.38 -8.35 -14.29
CA SER A 68 -2.69 -9.36 -15.11
C SER A 68 -3.39 -9.63 -16.46
N GLU A 69 -4.67 -9.26 -16.60
CA GLU A 69 -5.47 -9.48 -17.80
C GLU A 69 -5.60 -8.22 -18.69
N GLY A 70 -4.84 -7.17 -18.41
CA GLY A 70 -4.83 -5.94 -19.20
C GLY A 70 -6.04 -5.02 -19.00
N ARG A 71 -6.92 -5.30 -18.04
CA ARG A 71 -8.12 -4.50 -17.74
C ARG A 71 -7.93 -3.48 -16.64
N GLY A 72 -6.71 -3.33 -16.10
CA GLY A 72 -6.39 -2.44 -14.99
C GLY A 72 -5.57 -1.21 -15.39
N LEU A 73 -4.77 -0.75 -14.46
CA LEU A 73 -3.79 0.32 -14.66
C LEU A 73 -2.88 -0.04 -15.84
N GLY A 74 -2.77 0.82 -16.83
CA GLY A 74 -1.96 0.57 -18.01
C GLY A 74 -0.51 0.17 -17.68
N ILE A 75 0.11 -0.65 -18.53
CA ILE A 75 1.49 -1.17 -18.38
C ILE A 75 2.50 -0.05 -18.04
N SER A 76 2.26 1.16 -18.53
CA SER A 76 3.12 2.32 -18.26
C SER A 76 3.06 2.78 -16.81
N PHE A 77 1.90 2.76 -16.15
CA PHE A 77 1.75 3.11 -14.74
C PHE A 77 2.42 2.07 -13.83
N LEU A 78 2.28 0.82 -14.21
CA LEU A 78 2.83 -0.31 -13.48
C LEU A 78 4.37 -0.29 -13.46
N LYS A 79 5.01 0.18 -14.55
CA LYS A 79 6.46 0.43 -14.60
C LYS A 79 6.92 1.52 -13.60
N HIS A 80 6.02 2.40 -13.19
CA HIS A 80 6.34 3.44 -12.21
C HIS A 80 6.23 2.91 -10.77
N ILE A 81 5.30 1.97 -10.53
CA ILE A 81 5.15 1.28 -9.24
C ILE A 81 6.33 0.36 -8.93
N GLU A 82 7.00 -0.18 -9.94
CA GLU A 82 8.24 -0.95 -9.77
C GLU A 82 9.31 -0.19 -8.97
N LYS A 83 9.18 1.13 -8.87
CA LYS A 83 10.18 2.00 -8.22
C LYS A 83 9.84 2.37 -6.78
N VAL A 84 8.71 1.90 -6.22
CA VAL A 84 8.47 2.08 -4.78
C VAL A 84 9.57 1.39 -3.98
N GLU A 85 10.00 2.04 -2.89
CA GLU A 85 11.05 1.50 -2.04
C GLU A 85 10.51 0.48 -1.04
N VAL A 86 9.31 0.74 -0.50
CA VAL A 86 8.67 -0.07 0.54
C VAL A 86 7.20 -0.31 0.21
N ILE A 87 6.74 -1.52 0.43
CA ILE A 87 5.33 -1.90 0.30
C ILE A 87 4.63 -1.79 1.66
N LEU A 88 3.55 -1.02 1.70
CA LEU A 88 2.60 -1.00 2.80
C LEU A 88 1.40 -1.89 2.44
N HIS A 89 1.39 -3.10 2.94
CA HIS A 89 0.36 -4.09 2.61
C HIS A 89 -0.80 -3.99 3.60
N CYS A 90 -1.89 -3.37 3.15
CA CYS A 90 -3.10 -3.17 3.95
C CYS A 90 -4.00 -4.40 3.90
N ILE A 91 -4.35 -4.94 5.07
CA ILE A 91 -5.27 -6.06 5.26
C ILE A 91 -6.34 -5.60 6.24
N SER A 92 -7.63 -5.73 5.89
CA SER A 92 -8.71 -5.38 6.81
C SER A 92 -8.80 -6.38 7.97
N SER A 93 -8.94 -5.89 9.19
CA SER A 93 -9.22 -6.73 10.35
C SER A 93 -10.59 -7.41 10.29
N GLU A 94 -11.52 -6.88 9.46
CA GLU A 94 -12.81 -7.50 9.19
C GLU A 94 -12.73 -8.74 8.28
N SER A 95 -11.52 -9.06 7.76
CA SER A 95 -11.32 -10.25 6.92
C SER A 95 -11.59 -11.53 7.69
N LEU A 96 -12.29 -12.45 7.05
CA LEU A 96 -12.51 -13.81 7.60
C LEU A 96 -11.21 -14.64 7.64
N ASP A 97 -10.26 -14.32 6.74
CA ASP A 97 -8.95 -14.97 6.67
C ASP A 97 -7.87 -14.00 6.20
N VAL A 98 -7.22 -13.34 7.15
CA VAL A 98 -6.17 -12.36 6.91
C VAL A 98 -4.93 -12.96 6.19
N VAL A 99 -4.66 -14.25 6.38
CA VAL A 99 -3.54 -14.93 5.71
C VAL A 99 -3.87 -15.18 4.25
N ARG A 100 -5.10 -15.60 3.95
CA ARG A 100 -5.57 -15.78 2.58
C ARG A 100 -5.54 -14.46 1.81
N ASP A 101 -5.99 -13.38 2.43
CA ASP A 101 -5.96 -12.04 1.81
C ASP A 101 -4.53 -11.61 1.52
N TYR A 102 -3.62 -11.80 2.47
CA TYR A 102 -2.19 -11.56 2.28
C TYR A 102 -1.65 -12.33 1.07
N GLU A 103 -1.88 -13.64 1.02
CA GLU A 103 -1.37 -14.50 -0.04
C GLU A 103 -1.97 -14.17 -1.41
N THR A 104 -3.22 -13.71 -1.43
CA THR A 104 -3.89 -13.27 -2.67
C THR A 104 -3.15 -12.07 -3.27
N ILE A 105 -2.88 -11.04 -2.48
CA ILE A 105 -2.13 -9.86 -2.95
C ILE A 105 -0.71 -10.23 -3.36
N ARG A 106 -0.04 -11.07 -2.57
CA ARG A 106 1.33 -11.52 -2.90
C ARG A 106 1.38 -12.24 -4.24
N ARG A 107 0.39 -13.08 -4.54
CA ARG A 107 0.30 -13.77 -5.84
C ARG A 107 0.05 -12.79 -6.98
N GLU A 108 -0.81 -11.79 -6.79
CA GLU A 108 -1.05 -10.76 -7.81
C GLU A 108 0.22 -9.91 -8.05
N MET A 109 0.90 -9.50 -7.00
CA MET A 109 2.19 -8.80 -7.11
C MET A 109 3.22 -9.64 -7.87
N GLN A 110 3.31 -10.94 -7.58
CA GLN A 110 4.22 -11.87 -8.23
C GLN A 110 3.93 -12.02 -9.72
N LYS A 111 2.65 -12.18 -10.08
CA LYS A 111 2.21 -12.28 -11.49
C LYS A 111 2.50 -10.99 -12.25
N PHE A 112 2.31 -9.86 -11.56
CA PHE A 112 2.48 -8.56 -12.14
C PHE A 112 3.96 -8.23 -12.39
N ASN A 113 4.77 -8.27 -11.32
CA ASN A 113 6.21 -8.12 -11.35
C ASN A 113 6.81 -8.75 -10.09
N SER A 114 7.61 -9.80 -10.29
CA SER A 114 8.27 -10.53 -9.19
C SER A 114 9.19 -9.64 -8.33
N GLU A 115 9.72 -8.55 -8.88
CA GLU A 115 10.56 -7.60 -8.13
C GLU A 115 9.80 -6.92 -6.99
N LEU A 116 8.48 -6.72 -7.12
CA LEU A 116 7.66 -6.15 -6.05
C LEU A 116 7.65 -7.03 -4.80
N THR A 117 7.68 -8.35 -4.99
CA THR A 117 7.66 -9.31 -3.87
C THR A 117 8.98 -9.40 -3.13
N LYS A 118 10.06 -8.83 -3.67
CA LYS A 118 11.39 -8.78 -3.05
C LYS A 118 11.59 -7.51 -2.22
N LYS A 119 10.72 -6.51 -2.38
CA LYS A 119 10.84 -5.24 -1.66
C LYS A 119 10.54 -5.41 -0.17
N PRO A 120 11.13 -4.56 0.67
CA PRO A 120 10.72 -4.47 2.08
C PRO A 120 9.22 -4.28 2.20
N GLU A 121 8.59 -5.03 3.07
CA GLU A 121 7.15 -5.05 3.27
C GLU A 121 6.79 -4.83 4.73
N ILE A 122 5.79 -3.98 4.96
CA ILE A 122 5.17 -3.75 6.26
C ILE A 122 3.70 -4.09 6.11
N ILE A 123 3.20 -5.04 6.89
CA ILE A 123 1.77 -5.35 6.92
C ILE A 123 1.07 -4.40 7.88
N LEU A 124 0.01 -3.77 7.40
CA LEU A 124 -0.89 -2.91 8.17
C LEU A 124 -2.25 -3.60 8.29
N LEU A 125 -2.54 -4.16 9.48
CA LEU A 125 -3.86 -4.70 9.80
C LEU A 125 -4.78 -3.53 10.11
N THR A 126 -5.50 -3.06 9.10
CA THR A 126 -6.32 -1.86 9.14
C THR A 126 -7.66 -2.09 9.82
N LYS A 127 -8.36 -0.99 10.18
CA LYS A 127 -9.68 -1.03 10.84
C LYS A 127 -9.65 -1.79 12.16
N SER A 128 -8.55 -1.71 12.90
CA SER A 128 -8.37 -2.45 14.15
C SER A 128 -9.40 -2.06 15.23
N ASP A 129 -10.05 -0.92 15.08
CA ASP A 129 -11.14 -0.45 15.94
C ASP A 129 -12.47 -1.21 15.76
N LEU A 130 -12.62 -2.00 14.69
CA LEU A 130 -13.85 -2.73 14.38
C LEU A 130 -13.91 -4.16 14.93
N VAL A 131 -12.85 -4.62 15.56
CA VAL A 131 -12.74 -5.97 16.12
C VAL A 131 -12.11 -5.92 17.52
N ASP A 132 -12.25 -6.98 18.29
CA ASP A 132 -11.69 -7.04 19.64
C ASP A 132 -10.17 -7.28 19.67
N ASP A 133 -9.55 -6.96 20.81
CA ASP A 133 -8.10 -7.07 21.00
C ASP A 133 -7.59 -8.52 20.90
N GLU A 134 -8.42 -9.50 21.28
CA GLU A 134 -8.06 -10.90 21.18
C GLU A 134 -7.93 -11.33 19.71
N TYR A 135 -8.89 -10.90 18.88
CA TYR A 135 -8.82 -11.14 17.44
C TYR A 135 -7.60 -10.46 16.81
N ILE A 136 -7.35 -9.17 17.15
CA ILE A 136 -6.18 -8.43 16.66
C ILE A 136 -4.90 -9.19 17.00
N THR A 137 -4.75 -9.61 18.24
CA THR A 137 -3.56 -10.37 18.70
C THR A 137 -3.36 -11.64 17.88
N LYS A 138 -4.43 -12.42 17.66
CA LYS A 138 -4.39 -13.65 16.86
C LYS A 138 -4.04 -13.37 15.40
N ALA A 139 -4.66 -12.37 14.79
CA ALA A 139 -4.42 -11.99 13.41
C ALA A 139 -2.98 -11.49 13.19
N VAL A 140 -2.48 -10.61 14.06
CA VAL A 140 -1.10 -10.14 14.03
C VAL A 140 -0.11 -11.30 14.16
N ASN A 141 -0.33 -12.22 15.08
CA ASN A 141 0.55 -13.38 15.26
C ASN A 141 0.58 -14.29 14.02
N LYS A 142 -0.56 -14.52 13.37
CA LYS A 142 -0.62 -15.25 12.10
C LYS A 142 0.17 -14.53 10.99
N LEU A 143 -0.01 -13.22 10.86
CA LEU A 143 0.66 -12.41 9.83
C LEU A 143 2.17 -12.27 10.08
N ARG A 144 2.63 -12.28 11.32
CA ARG A 144 4.07 -12.28 11.68
C ARG A 144 4.82 -13.51 11.17
N THR A 145 4.14 -14.60 10.86
CA THR A 145 4.76 -15.76 10.19
C THR A 145 5.08 -15.48 8.72
N LYS A 146 4.50 -14.44 8.15
CA LYS A 146 4.63 -14.05 6.72
C LYS A 146 5.54 -12.85 6.50
N ALA A 147 5.55 -11.89 7.42
CA ALA A 147 6.36 -10.68 7.31
C ALA A 147 6.98 -10.27 8.66
N LYS A 148 8.14 -9.61 8.59
CA LYS A 148 8.88 -9.19 9.79
C LYS A 148 8.19 -8.10 10.59
N ARG A 149 7.42 -7.23 9.92
CA ARG A 149 6.73 -6.09 10.55
C ARG A 149 5.24 -6.17 10.26
N VAL A 150 4.45 -6.21 11.32
CA VAL A 150 2.99 -6.19 11.29
C VAL A 150 2.50 -5.23 12.35
N LEU A 151 1.70 -4.25 11.96
CA LEU A 151 1.09 -3.25 12.83
C LEU A 151 -0.44 -3.31 12.72
N ALA A 152 -1.13 -3.29 13.85
CA ALA A 152 -2.57 -3.04 13.88
C ALA A 152 -2.82 -1.52 13.85
N VAL A 153 -3.72 -1.08 12.98
CA VAL A 153 -3.92 0.33 12.66
C VAL A 153 -5.38 0.69 12.57
N SER A 154 -5.75 1.81 13.17
CA SER A 154 -7.02 2.48 12.95
C SER A 154 -6.80 3.93 12.57
N ILE A 155 -7.59 4.44 11.60
CA ILE A 155 -7.61 5.88 11.28
C ILE A 155 -8.21 6.73 12.42
N HIS A 156 -8.87 6.10 13.38
CA HIS A 156 -9.44 6.73 14.58
C HIS A 156 -8.51 6.66 15.79
N ASP A 157 -7.38 5.93 15.69
CA ASP A 157 -6.37 5.83 16.74
C ASP A 157 -5.09 6.56 16.36
N TRP A 158 -4.90 7.74 16.94
CA TRP A 158 -3.74 8.58 16.68
C TRP A 158 -2.41 7.90 17.03
N LYS A 159 -2.39 7.00 18.04
CA LYS A 159 -1.15 6.31 18.46
C LYS A 159 -0.66 5.36 17.36
N SER A 160 -1.58 4.59 16.77
CA SER A 160 -1.25 3.70 15.66
C SER A 160 -0.81 4.48 14.42
N LEU A 161 -1.42 5.63 14.16
CA LEU A 161 -1.00 6.52 13.06
C LEU A 161 0.40 7.11 13.30
N GLU A 162 0.72 7.54 14.51
CA GLU A 162 2.05 8.05 14.85
C GLU A 162 3.13 6.97 14.74
N GLU A 163 2.80 5.72 15.04
CA GLU A 163 3.72 4.60 14.86
C GLU A 163 4.05 4.39 13.37
N ILE A 164 3.04 4.47 12.48
CA ILE A 164 3.28 4.42 11.04
C ILE A 164 4.12 5.62 10.60
N LYS A 165 3.77 6.82 11.01
CA LYS A 165 4.50 8.05 10.65
C LYS A 165 5.98 7.97 11.02
N LYS A 166 6.30 7.43 12.20
CA LYS A 166 7.69 7.17 12.58
C LYS A 166 8.39 6.21 11.62
N LEU A 167 7.70 5.17 11.15
CA LEU A 167 8.27 4.24 10.17
C LEU A 167 8.50 4.90 8.81
N LEU A 168 7.62 5.82 8.40
CA LEU A 168 7.78 6.56 7.15
C LEU A 168 8.99 7.52 7.16
N THR A 169 9.37 8.02 8.33
CA THR A 169 10.49 8.96 8.48
C THR A 169 11.84 8.30 8.72
N VAL A 170 11.85 7.07 9.24
CA VAL A 170 13.10 6.30 9.38
C VAL A 170 13.58 5.90 8.00
N ARG A 171 14.79 6.34 7.60
CA ARG A 171 15.45 5.82 6.40
C ARG A 171 15.50 4.29 6.52
N THR A 172 14.89 3.59 5.59
CA THR A 172 15.11 2.15 5.41
C THR A 172 16.53 1.96 4.88
N SER A 173 17.52 2.21 5.74
CA SER A 173 18.91 1.90 5.46
C SER A 173 19.06 0.41 5.68
N GLY A 174 19.29 -0.33 4.60
CA GLY A 174 19.56 -1.76 4.68
C GLY A 174 19.97 -2.27 3.35
#